data_8901d2622c134366c1953cc1ea5f4c26
#
_entry.id   8901d2622c134366c1953cc1ea5f4c26
#
_cell.length_a   1.000
_cell.length_b   1.000
_cell.length_c   1.000
_cell.angle_alpha   90.00
_cell.angle_beta   90.00
_cell.angle_gamma   90.00
#
_symmetry.space_group_name_H-M   'P 1'
#
loop_
_entity.id
_entity.type
_entity.pdbx_description
1 polymer ?
#
loop_
_entity_poly.entity_id
_entity_poly.type
_entity_poly.pdbx_seq_one_letter_code
_entity_poly.pdbx_strand_id
1 'polypeptide(L)'
;YAVMLPLKRIPEYRFQVTRGSMKEAFFDAYEYPCQITEEEERAFCAGVYYKAYKKLGAHPVVCGGVRGTYFAVWAPNAIRVSIVGDFDRWDGRRLPMHRMPMSGIFELFVPGVKAGASYQYEIKIKGGAVQRKSDPYGNGVQEAPSVISVVAELGEFSWQDEEWMKEREKFVSREVPVSVYETDITEWKKHGELAAFLKETGYTHVEFHPVMEYLDQNSGGYST
;
A
#
# COMPACT_ATOMS: atom_id res chain seq x y z
N TYR A 1 6.69 3.61 -32.02
CA TYR A 1 5.69 3.80 -33.06
C TYR A 1 4.67 4.83 -32.56
N ALA A 2 4.20 5.71 -33.44
CA ALA A 2 3.15 6.68 -33.17
C ALA A 2 2.12 6.64 -34.28
N VAL A 3 0.86 6.77 -33.96
CA VAL A 3 -0.23 6.90 -34.92
C VAL A 3 -1.14 8.05 -34.46
N MET A 4 -1.57 8.89 -35.39
CA MET A 4 -2.53 9.95 -35.14
C MET A 4 -3.86 9.57 -35.83
N LEU A 5 -4.91 9.53 -35.03
CA LEU A 5 -6.25 9.21 -35.50
C LEU A 5 -7.14 10.47 -35.44
N PRO A 6 -7.86 10.84 -36.50
CA PRO A 6 -8.74 12.01 -36.53
C PRO A 6 -10.07 11.71 -35.82
N LEU A 7 -10.03 11.52 -34.51
CA LEU A 7 -11.20 11.17 -33.70
C LEU A 7 -11.74 12.39 -32.97
N LYS A 8 -13.07 12.54 -32.88
CA LYS A 8 -13.73 13.59 -32.09
C LYS A 8 -13.76 13.27 -30.58
N ARG A 9 -13.61 11.99 -30.22
CA ARG A 9 -13.54 11.49 -28.85
C ARG A 9 -12.52 10.38 -28.82
N ILE A 10 -11.86 10.22 -27.68
CA ILE A 10 -11.02 9.05 -27.42
C ILE A 10 -11.98 7.87 -27.18
N PRO A 11 -12.02 6.84 -28.06
CA PRO A 11 -12.82 5.65 -27.83
C PRO A 11 -12.16 4.77 -26.78
N GLU A 12 -12.88 3.82 -26.22
CA GLU A 12 -12.24 2.67 -25.55
C GLU A 12 -11.35 1.95 -26.55
N TYR A 13 -10.10 1.72 -26.17
CA TYR A 13 -9.13 1.06 -27.05
C TYR A 13 -8.28 0.06 -26.28
N ARG A 14 -7.63 -0.81 -27.00
CA ARG A 14 -6.64 -1.75 -26.48
C ARG A 14 -5.48 -1.84 -27.46
N PHE A 15 -4.28 -2.03 -26.90
CA PHE A 15 -3.14 -2.35 -27.71
C PHE A 15 -3.10 -3.85 -27.99
N GLN A 16 -2.84 -4.22 -29.22
CA GLN A 16 -2.55 -5.59 -29.61
C GLN A 16 -1.16 -5.65 -30.23
N VAL A 17 -0.29 -6.45 -29.63
CA VAL A 17 1.04 -6.73 -30.17
C VAL A 17 1.03 -8.11 -30.81
N THR A 18 1.50 -8.16 -32.06
CA THR A 18 1.68 -9.41 -32.82
C THR A 18 3.16 -9.66 -33.03
N ARG A 19 3.66 -10.81 -32.60
CA ARG A 19 5.04 -11.28 -32.79
C ARG A 19 5.01 -12.68 -33.39
N GLY A 20 5.19 -12.82 -34.68
CA GLY A 20 4.98 -14.10 -35.36
C GLY A 20 3.53 -14.57 -35.21
N SER A 21 3.33 -15.75 -34.65
CA SER A 21 1.99 -16.31 -34.37
C SER A 21 1.39 -15.84 -33.03
N MET A 22 2.20 -15.24 -32.17
CA MET A 22 1.74 -14.78 -30.83
C MET A 22 1.03 -13.42 -30.97
N LYS A 23 -0.18 -13.35 -30.42
CA LYS A 23 -0.97 -12.12 -30.30
C LYS A 23 -1.25 -11.87 -28.80
N GLU A 24 -0.88 -10.73 -28.33
CA GLU A 24 -1.10 -10.29 -26.94
C GLU A 24 -1.84 -8.95 -26.97
N ALA A 25 -2.94 -8.87 -26.22
CA ALA A 25 -3.71 -7.64 -26.05
C ALA A 25 -3.56 -7.13 -24.63
N PHE A 26 -3.36 -5.83 -24.46
CA PHE A 26 -3.23 -5.20 -23.13
C PHE A 26 -3.93 -3.84 -23.12
N PHE A 27 -4.31 -3.44 -21.91
CA PHE A 27 -4.91 -2.15 -21.63
C PHE A 27 -3.83 -1.07 -21.52
N ASP A 28 -4.18 0.16 -21.89
CA ASP A 28 -3.32 1.31 -21.64
C ASP A 28 -3.55 1.80 -20.19
N ALA A 29 -2.49 1.86 -19.40
CA ALA A 29 -2.57 2.39 -18.03
C ALA A 29 -3.01 3.86 -17.99
N TYR A 30 -2.76 4.61 -19.06
CA TYR A 30 -3.06 6.04 -19.16
C TYR A 30 -4.49 6.36 -19.65
N GLU A 31 -5.27 5.34 -19.99
CA GLU A 31 -6.71 5.49 -20.29
C GLU A 31 -7.54 5.78 -19.03
N TYR A 32 -7.01 5.41 -17.85
CA TYR A 32 -7.73 5.50 -16.59
C TYR A 32 -7.49 6.85 -15.90
N PRO A 33 -8.57 7.47 -15.34
CA PRO A 33 -8.44 8.74 -14.67
C PRO A 33 -7.67 8.63 -13.36
N CYS A 34 -7.14 9.76 -12.92
CA CYS A 34 -6.59 9.91 -11.58
C CYS A 34 -7.63 9.56 -10.52
N GLN A 35 -7.19 8.95 -9.43
CA GLN A 35 -8.07 8.51 -8.34
C GLN A 35 -8.08 9.51 -7.17
N ILE A 36 -7.08 10.39 -7.08
CA ILE A 36 -7.05 11.47 -6.09
C ILE A 36 -7.81 12.66 -6.67
N THR A 37 -8.83 13.10 -5.95
CA THR A 37 -9.61 14.28 -6.34
C THR A 37 -8.87 15.58 -5.96
N GLU A 38 -9.24 16.69 -6.58
CA GLU A 38 -8.68 18.01 -6.21
C GLU A 38 -8.95 18.38 -4.75
N GLU A 39 -10.08 17.94 -4.18
CA GLU A 39 -10.41 18.19 -2.78
C GLU A 39 -9.49 17.38 -1.85
N GLU A 40 -9.25 16.10 -2.17
CA GLU A 40 -8.32 15.25 -1.44
C GLU A 40 -6.89 15.81 -1.52
N GLU A 41 -6.47 16.28 -2.71
CA GLU A 41 -5.15 16.90 -2.89
C GLU A 41 -5.01 18.18 -2.06
N ARG A 42 -6.03 19.05 -2.06
CA ARG A 42 -6.05 20.26 -1.22
C ARG A 42 -5.99 19.92 0.27
N ALA A 43 -6.78 18.94 0.72
CA ALA A 43 -6.76 18.49 2.10
C ALA A 43 -5.39 17.89 2.50
N PHE A 44 -4.74 17.17 1.59
CA PHE A 44 -3.39 16.64 1.78
C PHE A 44 -2.37 17.78 1.96
N CYS A 45 -2.39 18.77 1.07
CA CYS A 45 -1.51 19.95 1.16
C CYS A 45 -1.73 20.77 2.44
N ALA A 46 -2.97 20.81 2.94
CA ALA A 46 -3.33 21.46 4.20
C ALA A 46 -2.98 20.64 5.45
N GLY A 47 -2.51 19.41 5.30
CA GLY A 47 -2.16 18.51 6.42
C GLY A 47 -3.35 17.92 7.17
N VAL A 48 -4.56 17.96 6.58
CA VAL A 48 -5.80 17.49 7.21
C VAL A 48 -6.39 16.24 6.54
N TYR A 49 -5.68 15.64 5.61
CA TYR A 49 -6.12 14.41 4.96
C TYR A 49 -5.67 13.18 5.75
N TYR A 50 -6.32 12.92 6.87
CA TYR A 50 -5.98 11.84 7.81
C TYR A 50 -6.17 10.42 7.23
N LYS A 51 -6.87 10.29 6.11
CA LYS A 51 -7.08 9.00 5.43
C LYS A 51 -6.17 8.82 4.21
N ALA A 52 -5.04 9.52 4.16
CA ALA A 52 -4.09 9.44 3.05
C ALA A 52 -3.63 8.00 2.75
N TYR A 53 -3.54 7.14 3.79
CA TYR A 53 -3.20 5.72 3.66
C TYR A 53 -4.19 4.91 2.80
N LYS A 54 -5.39 5.42 2.54
CA LYS A 54 -6.37 4.78 1.64
C LYS A 54 -6.09 5.06 0.16
N LYS A 55 -5.23 6.03 -0.10
CA LYS A 55 -4.85 6.44 -1.45
C LYS A 55 -3.36 6.20 -1.71
N LEU A 56 -2.48 6.60 -0.78
CA LEU A 56 -1.05 6.32 -0.89
C LEU A 56 -0.79 4.83 -0.67
N GLY A 57 0.13 4.28 -1.44
CA GLY A 57 0.42 2.86 -1.43
C GLY A 57 -0.01 2.15 -2.72
N ALA A 58 -0.15 0.83 -2.63
CA ALA A 58 -0.62 -0.03 -3.70
C ALA A 58 -1.96 -0.67 -3.32
N HIS A 59 -3.00 -0.36 -4.07
CA HIS A 59 -4.36 -0.80 -3.77
C HIS A 59 -4.95 -1.59 -4.94
N PRO A 60 -5.20 -2.90 -4.81
CA PRO A 60 -5.98 -3.66 -5.78
C PRO A 60 -7.40 -3.08 -5.89
N VAL A 61 -7.78 -2.65 -7.09
CA VAL A 61 -9.07 -2.00 -7.34
C VAL A 61 -9.65 -2.40 -8.70
N VAL A 62 -10.93 -2.09 -8.91
CA VAL A 62 -11.58 -2.16 -10.22
C VAL A 62 -11.81 -0.73 -10.71
N CYS A 63 -11.20 -0.37 -11.83
CA CYS A 63 -11.39 0.92 -12.48
C CYS A 63 -11.97 0.72 -13.87
N GLY A 64 -13.09 1.37 -14.19
CA GLY A 64 -13.75 1.20 -15.49
C GLY A 64 -14.10 -0.26 -15.84
N GLY A 65 -14.42 -1.09 -14.86
CA GLY A 65 -14.70 -2.53 -15.05
C GLY A 65 -13.46 -3.40 -15.21
N VAL A 66 -12.25 -2.83 -15.17
CA VAL A 66 -10.98 -3.55 -15.31
C VAL A 66 -10.30 -3.69 -13.95
N ARG A 67 -9.92 -4.92 -13.62
CA ARG A 67 -9.13 -5.21 -12.41
C ARG A 67 -7.67 -4.81 -12.61
N GLY A 68 -7.09 -4.20 -11.58
CA GLY A 68 -5.68 -3.81 -11.58
C GLY A 68 -5.27 -3.30 -10.21
N THR A 69 -4.12 -2.67 -10.15
CA THR A 69 -3.62 -2.03 -8.93
C THR A 69 -3.42 -0.54 -9.16
N TYR A 70 -3.96 0.25 -8.28
CA TYR A 70 -3.71 1.67 -8.19
C TYR A 70 -2.50 1.90 -7.28
N PHE A 71 -1.54 2.69 -7.77
CA PHE A 71 -0.32 3.06 -7.07
C PHE A 71 -0.29 4.56 -6.85
N ALA A 72 0.07 5.00 -5.65
CA ALA A 72 0.32 6.40 -5.37
C ALA A 72 1.42 6.60 -4.34
N VAL A 73 2.28 7.59 -4.57
CA VAL A 73 3.40 7.92 -3.69
C VAL A 73 3.62 9.42 -3.63
N TRP A 74 3.91 9.93 -2.45
CA TRP A 74 4.33 11.32 -2.26
C TRP A 74 5.84 11.47 -2.46
N ALA A 75 6.22 12.19 -3.49
CA ALA A 75 7.61 12.44 -3.85
C ALA A 75 7.81 13.88 -4.39
N PRO A 76 7.61 14.92 -3.56
CA PRO A 76 7.52 16.31 -4.01
C PRO A 76 8.78 16.81 -4.72
N ASN A 77 9.95 16.26 -4.38
CA ASN A 77 11.24 16.62 -4.96
C ASN A 77 11.60 15.82 -6.22
N ALA A 78 10.76 14.87 -6.61
CA ALA A 78 10.96 14.10 -7.83
C ALA A 78 10.52 14.89 -9.07
N ILE A 79 11.27 14.74 -10.15
CA ILE A 79 10.86 15.22 -11.48
C ILE A 79 10.13 14.15 -12.29
N ARG A 80 10.33 12.88 -11.95
CA ARG A 80 9.62 11.70 -12.48
C ARG A 80 9.61 10.61 -11.43
N VAL A 81 8.48 9.97 -11.30
CA VAL A 81 8.35 8.68 -10.63
C VAL A 81 7.78 7.68 -11.62
N SER A 82 8.33 6.50 -11.67
CA SER A 82 7.78 5.39 -12.43
C SER A 82 7.53 4.22 -11.49
N ILE A 83 6.43 3.52 -11.67
CA ILE A 83 6.24 2.24 -11.03
C ILE A 83 7.00 1.18 -11.82
N VAL A 84 7.76 0.32 -11.12
CA VAL A 84 8.50 -0.79 -11.71
C VAL A 84 8.22 -2.06 -10.92
N GLY A 85 8.17 -3.19 -11.62
CA GLY A 85 7.89 -4.46 -10.98
C GLY A 85 7.97 -5.64 -11.94
N ASP A 86 7.53 -6.81 -11.47
CA ASP A 86 7.53 -8.02 -12.27
C ASP A 86 6.69 -7.89 -13.55
N PHE A 87 5.63 -7.08 -13.47
CA PHE A 87 4.67 -6.85 -14.55
C PHE A 87 5.23 -6.03 -15.73
N ASP A 88 6.30 -5.25 -15.50
CA ASP A 88 6.92 -4.40 -16.53
C ASP A 88 8.40 -4.72 -16.79
N ARG A 89 8.91 -5.81 -16.19
CA ARG A 89 10.32 -6.23 -16.23
C ARG A 89 11.27 -5.24 -15.59
N TRP A 90 10.78 -4.52 -14.59
CA TRP A 90 11.56 -3.53 -13.84
C TRP A 90 12.11 -2.38 -14.71
N ASP A 91 11.42 -2.01 -15.79
CA ASP A 91 11.84 -0.96 -16.72
C ASP A 91 11.10 0.36 -16.46
N GLY A 92 11.74 1.27 -15.73
CA GLY A 92 11.18 2.57 -15.34
C GLY A 92 10.84 3.54 -16.48
N ARG A 93 11.07 3.14 -17.74
CA ARG A 93 10.65 3.91 -18.92
C ARG A 93 9.21 3.61 -19.33
N ARG A 94 8.62 2.51 -18.81
CA ARG A 94 7.36 1.97 -19.30
C ARG A 94 6.13 2.56 -18.63
N LEU A 95 6.20 2.78 -17.31
CA LEU A 95 5.07 3.21 -16.50
C LEU A 95 5.41 4.46 -15.66
N PRO A 96 5.77 5.60 -16.30
CA PRO A 96 5.87 6.86 -15.56
C PRO A 96 4.50 7.26 -15.01
N MET A 97 4.49 7.66 -13.76
CA MET A 97 3.26 8.01 -13.03
C MET A 97 2.86 9.46 -13.30
N HIS A 98 1.56 9.73 -13.23
CA HIS A 98 1.03 11.08 -13.31
C HIS A 98 1.35 11.86 -12.03
N ARG A 99 1.88 13.08 -12.19
CA ARG A 99 2.19 13.97 -11.07
C ARG A 99 1.01 14.89 -10.77
N MET A 100 0.51 14.85 -9.54
CA MET A 100 -0.48 15.80 -9.05
C MET A 100 0.13 17.20 -8.93
N PRO A 101 -0.58 18.25 -9.37
CA PRO A 101 0.03 19.57 -9.58
C PRO A 101 0.43 20.29 -8.29
N MET A 102 -0.29 20.12 -7.18
CA MET A 102 -0.10 20.87 -5.94
C MET A 102 0.73 20.09 -4.92
N SER A 103 0.42 18.84 -4.70
CA SER A 103 0.97 18.03 -3.60
C SER A 103 2.34 17.42 -3.91
N GLY A 104 2.62 17.17 -5.19
CA GLY A 104 3.75 16.34 -5.60
C GLY A 104 3.53 14.85 -5.34
N ILE A 105 2.29 14.41 -5.19
CA ILE A 105 1.92 13.02 -5.26
C ILE A 105 2.00 12.55 -6.71
N PHE A 106 2.47 11.34 -6.90
CA PHE A 106 2.45 10.65 -8.19
C PHE A 106 1.52 9.46 -8.09
N GLU A 107 0.67 9.27 -9.10
CA GLU A 107 -0.30 8.19 -9.12
C GLU A 107 -0.42 7.53 -10.50
N LEU A 108 -0.78 6.25 -10.53
CA LEU A 108 -1.11 5.52 -11.75
C LEU A 108 -1.93 4.28 -11.42
N PHE A 109 -2.99 4.03 -12.19
CA PHE A 109 -3.66 2.73 -12.20
C PHE A 109 -2.99 1.83 -13.23
N VAL A 110 -2.57 0.62 -12.83
CA VAL A 110 -1.94 -0.35 -13.73
C VAL A 110 -2.86 -1.55 -13.90
N PRO A 111 -3.51 -1.68 -15.07
CA PRO A 111 -4.41 -2.79 -15.37
C PRO A 111 -3.70 -4.14 -15.29
N GLY A 112 -4.40 -5.15 -14.77
CA GLY A 112 -3.90 -6.53 -14.72
C GLY A 112 -2.90 -6.85 -13.62
N VAL A 113 -2.36 -5.86 -12.92
CA VAL A 113 -1.50 -6.09 -11.75
C VAL A 113 -2.35 -6.56 -10.58
N LYS A 114 -1.94 -7.67 -9.94
CA LYS A 114 -2.68 -8.37 -8.90
C LYS A 114 -1.89 -8.38 -7.58
N ALA A 115 -2.58 -8.73 -6.50
CA ALA A 115 -1.93 -9.07 -5.24
C ALA A 115 -0.84 -10.13 -5.45
N GLY A 116 0.27 -10.01 -4.71
CA GLY A 116 1.48 -10.81 -4.84
C GLY A 116 2.51 -10.26 -5.83
N ALA A 117 2.18 -9.26 -6.65
CA ALA A 117 3.14 -8.63 -7.55
C ALA A 117 4.18 -7.82 -6.78
N SER A 118 5.45 -8.00 -7.12
CA SER A 118 6.57 -7.25 -6.55
C SER A 118 6.75 -5.93 -7.27
N TYR A 119 7.02 -4.86 -6.52
CA TYR A 119 7.19 -3.53 -7.11
C TYR A 119 8.09 -2.61 -6.29
N GLN A 120 8.57 -1.55 -6.92
CA GLN A 120 9.24 -0.40 -6.31
C GLN A 120 8.88 0.87 -7.09
N TYR A 121 9.17 2.03 -6.50
CA TYR A 121 9.14 3.30 -7.22
C TYR A 121 10.54 3.65 -7.73
N GLU A 122 10.68 3.86 -9.03
CA GLU A 122 11.88 4.42 -9.63
C GLU A 122 11.74 5.94 -9.68
N ILE A 123 12.53 6.63 -8.85
CA ILE A 123 12.44 8.06 -8.62
C ILE A 123 13.62 8.76 -9.28
N LYS A 124 13.33 9.69 -10.20
CA LYS A 124 14.33 10.60 -10.78
C LYS A 124 14.26 11.96 -10.11
N ILE A 125 15.34 12.38 -9.50
CA ILE A 125 15.45 13.67 -8.82
C ILE A 125 16.10 14.73 -9.71
N LYS A 126 15.96 15.98 -9.30
CA LYS A 126 16.69 17.12 -9.93
C LYS A 126 18.19 16.84 -9.86
N GLY A 127 18.87 16.99 -11.00
CA GLY A 127 20.29 16.61 -11.13
C GLY A 127 20.51 15.25 -11.81
N GLY A 128 19.42 14.52 -12.16
CA GLY A 128 19.46 13.35 -13.03
C GLY A 128 19.66 12.01 -12.35
N ALA A 129 19.95 11.97 -11.05
CA ALA A 129 20.07 10.70 -10.32
C ALA A 129 18.74 9.94 -10.30
N VAL A 130 18.83 8.63 -10.47
CA VAL A 130 17.69 7.69 -10.45
C VAL A 130 17.91 6.72 -9.31
N GLN A 131 16.90 6.56 -8.45
CA GLN A 131 16.94 5.64 -7.31
C GLN A 131 15.66 4.83 -7.27
N ARG A 132 15.76 3.58 -6.86
CA ARG A 132 14.61 2.73 -6.55
C ARG A 132 14.35 2.75 -5.06
N LYS A 133 13.09 2.89 -4.69
CA LYS A 133 12.62 2.96 -3.30
C LYS A 133 11.43 2.04 -3.10
N SER A 134 11.39 1.43 -1.93
CA SER A 134 10.19 0.74 -1.45
C SER A 134 9.06 1.73 -1.23
N ASP A 135 7.85 1.22 -1.19
CA ASP A 135 6.68 2.02 -0.91
C ASP A 135 6.58 2.33 0.59
N PRO A 136 6.58 3.61 0.99
CA PRO A 136 6.42 3.98 2.41
C PRO A 136 5.02 3.68 2.96
N TYR A 137 4.03 3.44 2.09
CA TYR A 137 2.68 3.02 2.44
C TYR A 137 2.39 1.57 2.01
N GLY A 138 3.44 0.79 1.70
CA GLY A 138 3.30 -0.60 1.30
C GLY A 138 2.74 -1.46 2.43
N ASN A 139 1.73 -2.27 2.10
CA ASN A 139 1.10 -3.21 3.03
C ASN A 139 1.76 -4.59 3.01
N GLY A 140 2.74 -4.80 2.17
CA GLY A 140 3.51 -6.03 2.07
C GLY A 140 4.91 -5.78 1.54
N VAL A 141 5.83 -6.63 1.97
CA VAL A 141 7.23 -6.61 1.55
C VAL A 141 7.71 -8.06 1.39
N GLN A 142 8.70 -8.28 0.55
CA GLN A 142 9.36 -9.58 0.45
C GLN A 142 10.12 -9.88 1.74
N GLU A 143 10.34 -11.17 2.01
CA GLU A 143 11.14 -11.59 3.17
C GLU A 143 12.52 -10.93 3.16
N ALA A 144 12.98 -10.59 4.36
CA ALA A 144 14.31 -10.00 4.56
C ALA A 144 15.43 -10.88 3.92
N PRO A 145 16.49 -10.27 3.39
CA PRO A 145 16.85 -8.85 3.46
C PRO A 145 16.27 -7.96 2.34
N SER A 146 15.21 -8.40 1.67
CA SER A 146 14.61 -7.67 0.56
C SER A 146 13.94 -6.39 1.06
N VAL A 147 14.06 -5.32 0.26
CA VAL A 147 13.35 -4.04 0.44
C VAL A 147 12.35 -3.82 -0.70
N ILE A 148 11.88 -4.90 -1.31
CA ILE A 148 10.93 -4.87 -2.43
C ILE A 148 9.52 -4.94 -1.85
N SER A 149 8.68 -3.96 -2.18
CA SER A 149 7.28 -3.95 -1.79
C SER A 149 6.47 -4.97 -2.59
N VAL A 150 5.43 -5.52 -1.97
CA VAL A 150 4.52 -6.47 -2.58
C VAL A 150 3.11 -5.91 -2.52
N VAL A 151 2.38 -6.01 -3.61
CA VAL A 151 0.95 -5.66 -3.63
C VAL A 151 0.20 -6.61 -2.73
N ALA A 152 -0.34 -6.10 -1.63
CA ALA A 152 -1.12 -6.87 -0.69
C ALA A 152 -2.62 -6.60 -0.86
N GLU A 153 -3.42 -7.64 -0.77
CA GLU A 153 -4.87 -7.53 -0.65
C GLU A 153 -5.21 -7.63 0.82
N LEU A 154 -5.60 -6.52 1.42
CA LEU A 154 -6.06 -6.49 2.80
C LEU A 154 -7.47 -7.05 2.81
N GLY A 155 -7.66 -8.20 3.44
CA GLY A 155 -8.99 -8.78 3.65
C GLY A 155 -9.87 -7.86 4.49
N GLU A 156 -11.17 -7.94 4.27
CA GLU A 156 -12.13 -7.32 5.17
C GLU A 156 -12.21 -8.13 6.45
N PHE A 157 -11.81 -7.54 7.57
CA PHE A 157 -11.99 -8.12 8.90
C PHE A 157 -13.25 -7.50 9.52
N SER A 158 -14.19 -8.35 9.90
CA SER A 158 -15.40 -7.93 10.62
C SER A 158 -15.16 -8.06 12.12
N TRP A 159 -15.06 -6.94 12.78
CA TRP A 159 -14.96 -6.90 14.25
C TRP A 159 -16.26 -7.37 14.90
N GLN A 160 -16.14 -8.17 15.94
CA GLN A 160 -17.26 -8.67 16.74
C GLN A 160 -17.07 -8.26 18.21
N ASP A 161 -16.66 -7.04 18.43
CA ASP A 161 -16.23 -6.49 19.74
C ASP A 161 -17.14 -5.38 20.25
N GLU A 162 -18.34 -5.25 19.70
CA GLU A 162 -19.29 -4.18 20.05
C GLU A 162 -19.63 -4.13 21.54
N GLU A 163 -19.79 -5.30 22.17
CA GLU A 163 -20.07 -5.38 23.62
C GLU A 163 -18.86 -4.93 24.42
N TRP A 164 -17.68 -5.37 24.03
CA TRP A 164 -16.42 -4.96 24.66
C TRP A 164 -16.19 -3.46 24.53
N MET A 165 -16.47 -2.88 23.38
CA MET A 165 -16.35 -1.43 23.15
C MET A 165 -17.27 -0.64 24.06
N LYS A 166 -18.53 -1.08 24.29
CA LYS A 166 -19.46 -0.46 25.21
C LYS A 166 -18.99 -0.55 26.68
N GLU A 167 -18.43 -1.69 27.08
CA GLU A 167 -17.88 -1.87 28.42
C GLU A 167 -16.61 -1.03 28.62
N ARG A 168 -15.76 -0.94 27.59
CA ARG A 168 -14.55 -0.11 27.58
C ARG A 168 -14.84 1.36 27.79
N GLU A 169 -15.95 1.90 27.26
CA GLU A 169 -16.36 3.29 27.48
C GLU A 169 -16.60 3.61 28.95
N LYS A 170 -17.01 2.61 29.77
CA LYS A 170 -17.24 2.74 31.18
C LYS A 170 -15.96 2.59 32.02
N PHE A 171 -14.87 2.13 31.37
CA PHE A 171 -13.62 1.86 32.06
C PHE A 171 -12.84 3.15 32.31
N VAL A 172 -12.72 3.52 33.58
CA VAL A 172 -11.91 4.66 34.04
C VAL A 172 -10.65 4.11 34.70
N SER A 173 -9.54 4.12 33.99
CA SER A 173 -8.27 3.49 34.42
C SER A 173 -7.72 3.97 35.73
N ARG A 174 -8.13 5.18 36.20
CA ARG A 174 -7.70 5.75 37.48
C ARG A 174 -8.52 5.23 38.65
N GLU A 175 -9.65 4.58 38.40
CA GLU A 175 -10.59 4.14 39.45
C GLU A 175 -10.57 2.62 39.64
N VAL A 176 -9.85 1.90 38.82
CA VAL A 176 -9.76 0.44 38.85
C VAL A 176 -8.30 -0.04 38.92
N PRO A 177 -8.02 -1.15 39.60
CA PRO A 177 -6.69 -1.74 39.58
C PRO A 177 -6.27 -2.13 38.13
N VAL A 178 -5.03 -1.84 37.78
CA VAL A 178 -4.42 -2.21 36.51
C VAL A 178 -3.31 -3.22 36.78
N SER A 179 -3.37 -4.35 36.10
CA SER A 179 -2.34 -5.39 36.11
C SER A 179 -1.96 -5.70 34.68
N VAL A 180 -0.68 -5.57 34.35
CA VAL A 180 -0.14 -5.74 32.99
C VAL A 180 0.68 -7.03 32.93
N TYR A 181 0.44 -7.85 31.94
CA TYR A 181 1.25 -9.03 31.60
C TYR A 181 2.09 -8.73 30.37
N GLU A 182 3.40 -8.71 30.54
CA GLU A 182 4.35 -8.49 29.43
C GLU A 182 4.76 -9.85 28.85
N THR A 183 4.71 -10.00 27.54
CA THR A 183 5.04 -11.25 26.86
C THR A 183 5.43 -11.05 25.40
N ASP A 184 6.16 -12.04 24.86
CA ASP A 184 6.38 -12.18 23.43
C ASP A 184 5.24 -13.00 22.82
N ILE A 185 4.61 -12.45 21.78
CA ILE A 185 3.50 -13.13 21.10
C ILE A 185 3.93 -14.47 20.45
N THR A 186 5.20 -14.62 20.13
CA THR A 186 5.76 -15.85 19.51
C THR A 186 5.82 -17.02 20.48
N GLU A 187 5.82 -16.77 21.80
CA GLU A 187 5.79 -17.80 22.85
C GLU A 187 4.42 -18.46 22.93
N TRP A 188 3.38 -17.83 22.38
CA TRP A 188 2.01 -18.31 22.43
C TRP A 188 1.59 -18.90 21.08
N LYS A 189 1.60 -20.24 20.97
CA LYS A 189 1.23 -20.96 19.75
C LYS A 189 -0.21 -20.71 19.29
N LYS A 190 -1.09 -20.39 20.24
CA LYS A 190 -2.49 -20.05 20.00
C LYS A 190 -2.87 -18.83 20.82
N HIS A 191 -3.28 -17.78 20.16
CA HIS A 191 -3.64 -16.51 20.81
C HIS A 191 -4.83 -16.67 21.77
N GLY A 192 -5.73 -17.63 21.52
CA GLY A 192 -6.82 -17.96 22.45
C GLY A 192 -6.35 -18.53 23.78
N GLU A 193 -5.21 -19.22 23.84
CA GLU A 193 -4.62 -19.72 25.07
C GLU A 193 -4.10 -18.58 25.94
N LEU A 194 -3.46 -17.57 25.33
CA LEU A 194 -3.05 -16.36 26.04
C LEU A 194 -4.26 -15.63 26.65
N ALA A 195 -5.31 -15.42 25.85
CA ALA A 195 -6.51 -14.72 26.32
C ALA A 195 -7.18 -15.46 27.49
N ALA A 196 -7.24 -16.81 27.43
CA ALA A 196 -7.76 -17.62 28.52
C ALA A 196 -6.91 -17.51 29.78
N PHE A 197 -5.59 -17.60 29.64
CA PHE A 197 -4.63 -17.46 30.76
C PHE A 197 -4.76 -16.09 31.43
N LEU A 198 -4.79 -15.00 30.63
CA LEU A 198 -4.91 -13.63 31.18
C LEU A 198 -6.22 -13.46 31.96
N LYS A 199 -7.32 -14.02 31.44
CA LYS A 199 -8.62 -13.98 32.10
C LYS A 199 -8.64 -14.77 33.42
N GLU A 200 -8.06 -15.97 33.42
CA GLU A 200 -8.01 -16.85 34.60
C GLU A 200 -7.12 -16.26 35.69
N THR A 201 -6.00 -15.65 35.31
CA THR A 201 -5.04 -15.06 36.25
C THR A 201 -5.38 -13.64 36.70
N GLY A 202 -6.39 -13.02 36.06
CA GLY A 202 -6.90 -11.68 36.47
C GLY A 202 -6.08 -10.51 35.97
N TYR A 203 -5.22 -10.72 34.94
CA TYR A 203 -4.57 -9.60 34.27
C TYR A 203 -5.58 -8.77 33.50
N THR A 204 -5.43 -7.45 33.55
CA THR A 204 -6.33 -6.49 32.91
C THR A 204 -5.80 -6.04 31.56
N HIS A 205 -4.48 -6.08 31.36
CA HIS A 205 -3.78 -5.63 30.16
C HIS A 205 -2.71 -6.64 29.77
N VAL A 206 -2.37 -6.64 28.49
CA VAL A 206 -1.21 -7.34 27.96
C VAL A 206 -0.31 -6.33 27.22
N GLU A 207 0.99 -6.43 27.46
CA GLU A 207 2.00 -5.69 26.73
C GLU A 207 2.81 -6.69 25.90
N PHE A 208 2.74 -6.53 24.57
CA PHE A 208 3.52 -7.37 23.69
C PHE A 208 4.90 -6.75 23.45
N HIS A 209 5.95 -7.58 23.45
CA HIS A 209 7.21 -7.23 22.81
C HIS A 209 6.95 -6.85 21.35
N PRO A 210 7.86 -6.09 20.70
CA PRO A 210 7.56 -5.50 19.39
C PRO A 210 7.01 -6.51 18.39
N VAL A 211 5.81 -6.22 17.89
CA VAL A 211 5.10 -7.04 16.89
C VAL A 211 5.12 -6.43 15.50
N MET A 212 5.76 -5.27 15.36
CA MET A 212 5.92 -4.58 14.08
C MET A 212 7.02 -5.22 13.25
N GLU A 213 6.92 -5.09 11.94
CA GLU A 213 7.96 -5.55 11.02
C GLU A 213 9.28 -4.78 11.24
N TYR A 214 10.40 -5.49 11.17
CA TYR A 214 11.75 -4.94 11.37
C TYR A 214 12.75 -5.58 10.41
N LEU A 215 13.79 -4.81 10.05
CA LEU A 215 14.78 -5.22 9.06
C LEU A 215 15.82 -6.18 9.62
N ASP A 216 16.23 -6.00 10.88
CA ASP A 216 17.25 -6.83 11.54
C ASP A 216 16.58 -7.87 12.43
N GLN A 217 16.50 -9.10 11.94
CA GLN A 217 15.91 -10.22 12.67
C GLN A 217 16.64 -10.55 13.99
N ASN A 218 17.90 -10.10 14.16
CA ASN A 218 18.64 -10.31 15.39
C ASN A 218 18.34 -9.24 16.45
N SER A 219 17.60 -8.19 16.10
CA SER A 219 17.26 -7.10 17.03
C SER A 219 16.14 -7.46 18.01
N GLY A 220 15.52 -8.62 17.86
CA GLY A 220 14.34 -9.01 18.65
C GLY A 220 13.13 -8.11 18.46
N GLY A 221 13.05 -7.42 17.31
CA GLY A 221 11.92 -6.56 16.96
C GLY A 221 12.06 -5.10 17.42
N TYR A 222 13.18 -4.72 18.02
CA TYR A 222 13.39 -3.35 18.50
C TYR A 222 14.03 -2.40 17.49
N SER A 223 14.35 -2.87 16.27
CA SER A 223 14.92 -2.08 15.17
C SER A 223 13.86 -1.83 14.07
N THR A 224 12.78 -1.17 14.41
CA THR A 224 11.69 -0.79 13.48
C THR A 224 11.96 0.55 12.81
#